data_371bd62628f2a1ad101f7c541adb7818
#
_entry.id   371bd62628f2a1ad101f7c541adb7818
#
_cell.length_a   1.000
_cell.length_b   1.000
_cell.length_c   1.000
_cell.angle_alpha   90.00
_cell.angle_beta   90.00
_cell.angle_gamma   90.00
#
_symmetry.space_group_name_H-M   'P 1'
#
loop_
_entity.id
_entity.type
_entity.pdbx_description
1 polymer ?
#
loop_
_entity_poly.entity_id
_entity_poly.type
_entity_poly.pdbx_seq_one_letter_code
_entity_poly.pdbx_strand_id
1 'polypeptide(L)'
;MAECDATYKTSIGFQNFLYNDERTVHYPFGPAELSDKENGFDDIFALSCFHEEFSDPEAFQKYYNNNTVLAEKNRLFDGALPTTAYHMDAVKFGNWLREVYCKDKIKCIEGKVGVIHTDENGVQSLVLEDGHTIEADLYVDCTGFKSLLLEGALGVEFNQFENLINNRAVAARVPYANREEEMINYTNCYV
;
A
#
# COMPACT_ATOMS: atom_id res chain seq x y z
N MET A 1 7.96 -12.32 9.28
CA MET A 1 6.98 -11.38 9.88
C MET A 1 7.53 -10.73 11.15
N ALA A 2 8.07 -11.50 12.10
CA ALA A 2 8.63 -10.93 13.34
C ALA A 2 9.74 -9.89 13.10
N GLU A 3 10.64 -10.13 12.14
CA GLU A 3 11.75 -9.23 11.82
C GLU A 3 11.32 -7.86 11.28
N CYS A 4 10.10 -7.76 10.75
CA CYS A 4 9.54 -6.54 10.19
C CYS A 4 8.41 -5.95 11.04
N ASP A 5 8.16 -6.48 12.24
CA ASP A 5 7.00 -6.19 13.09
C ASP A 5 5.67 -6.31 12.32
N ALA A 6 5.61 -7.26 11.39
CA ALA A 6 4.49 -7.40 10.51
C ALA A 6 3.29 -8.07 11.18
N THR A 7 2.12 -7.50 10.94
CA THR A 7 0.81 -8.06 11.34
C THR A 7 -0.10 -8.15 10.12
N TYR A 8 -1.11 -9.00 10.18
CA TYR A 8 -2.09 -9.09 9.09
C TYR A 8 -3.03 -7.89 9.08
N LYS A 9 -3.45 -7.52 7.90
CA LYS A 9 -4.44 -6.47 7.65
C LYS A 9 -5.59 -7.05 6.84
N THR A 10 -6.82 -6.89 7.34
CA THR A 10 -8.02 -7.52 6.78
C THR A 10 -8.83 -6.59 5.88
N SER A 11 -8.76 -5.27 6.13
CA SER A 11 -9.57 -4.29 5.42
C SER A 11 -8.96 -2.87 5.48
N ILE A 12 -9.65 -1.95 4.82
CA ILE A 12 -9.55 -0.51 5.08
C ILE A 12 -10.87 -0.09 5.73
N GLY A 13 -10.79 0.53 6.91
CA GLY A 13 -11.94 1.11 7.60
C GLY A 13 -12.07 2.59 7.24
N PHE A 14 -13.26 3.01 6.85
CA PHE A 14 -13.61 4.39 6.55
C PHE A 14 -14.56 4.90 7.64
N GLN A 15 -14.10 5.85 8.44
CA GLN A 15 -14.85 6.44 9.54
C GLN A 15 -15.25 7.88 9.20
N ASN A 16 -16.50 8.24 9.49
CA ASN A 16 -17.11 9.54 9.16
C ASN A 16 -17.19 9.87 7.65
N PHE A 17 -17.06 8.88 6.77
CA PHE A 17 -17.21 9.09 5.32
C PHE A 17 -18.67 9.22 4.90
N LEU A 18 -19.59 8.66 5.68
CA LEU A 18 -21.02 8.80 5.45
C LEU A 18 -21.57 9.99 6.24
N TYR A 19 -22.41 10.79 5.61
CA TYR A 19 -22.98 11.97 6.24
C TYR A 19 -23.78 11.61 7.49
N ASN A 20 -23.44 12.22 8.63
CA ASN A 20 -24.03 11.96 9.96
C ASN A 20 -23.94 10.51 10.46
N ASP A 21 -22.95 9.77 10.04
CA ASP A 21 -22.74 8.39 10.46
C ASP A 21 -21.33 8.22 11.08
N GLU A 22 -21.28 7.91 12.37
CA GLU A 22 -20.02 7.69 13.11
C GLU A 22 -19.48 6.26 12.94
N ARG A 23 -20.18 5.40 12.22
CA ARG A 23 -19.75 4.02 11.98
C ARG A 23 -18.49 3.97 11.14
N THR A 24 -17.72 2.91 11.33
CA THR A 24 -16.61 2.56 10.43
C THR A 24 -17.14 1.58 9.38
N VAL A 25 -17.14 1.99 8.12
CA VAL A 25 -17.45 1.11 6.98
C VAL A 25 -16.17 0.44 6.51
N HIS A 26 -16.16 -0.88 6.43
CA HIS A 26 -15.00 -1.65 6.02
C HIS A 26 -15.02 -1.98 4.54
N TYR A 27 -13.90 -1.71 3.86
CA TYR A 27 -13.60 -2.26 2.54
C TYR A 27 -12.67 -3.48 2.74
N PRO A 28 -13.24 -4.70 2.74
CA PRO A 28 -12.49 -5.92 3.03
C PRO A 28 -11.58 -6.29 1.87
N PHE A 29 -10.47 -6.97 2.17
CA PHE A 29 -9.60 -7.53 1.15
C PHE A 29 -10.11 -8.88 0.67
N GLY A 30 -9.84 -9.18 -0.60
CA GLY A 30 -10.20 -10.42 -1.24
C GLY A 30 -11.55 -10.39 -1.96
N PRO A 31 -11.79 -11.36 -2.83
CA PRO A 31 -13.06 -11.48 -3.53
C PRO A 31 -14.18 -11.84 -2.56
N ALA A 32 -15.38 -11.42 -2.85
CA ALA A 32 -16.55 -11.98 -2.20
C ALA A 32 -16.64 -13.47 -2.48
N GLU A 33 -16.92 -14.26 -1.47
CA GLU A 33 -17.18 -15.69 -1.62
C GLU A 33 -18.58 -15.92 -2.20
N LEU A 34 -18.79 -15.48 -3.43
CA LEU A 34 -20.02 -15.78 -4.17
C LEU A 34 -19.81 -17.02 -5.01
N SER A 35 -20.75 -17.93 -4.91
CA SER A 35 -20.76 -19.18 -5.68
C SER A 35 -21.04 -18.94 -7.17
N ASP A 36 -21.49 -17.77 -7.55
CA ASP A 36 -21.82 -17.39 -8.92
C ASP A 36 -20.67 -16.64 -9.56
N LYS A 37 -19.97 -17.30 -10.48
CA LYS A 37 -18.83 -16.74 -11.21
C LYS A 37 -19.23 -15.81 -12.37
N GLU A 38 -20.48 -15.78 -12.74
CA GLU A 38 -20.98 -15.02 -13.90
C GLU A 38 -21.36 -13.58 -13.54
N ASN A 39 -21.72 -13.32 -12.27
CA ASN A 39 -22.08 -12.00 -11.80
C ASN A 39 -20.99 -11.46 -10.88
N GLY A 40 -20.42 -10.32 -11.21
CA GLY A 40 -19.47 -9.64 -10.35
C GLY A 40 -20.08 -9.22 -9.03
N PHE A 41 -19.29 -9.18 -7.95
CA PHE A 41 -19.72 -8.70 -6.64
C PHE A 41 -20.34 -7.30 -6.70
N ASP A 42 -19.76 -6.42 -7.49
CA ASP A 42 -20.21 -5.03 -7.63
C ASP A 42 -21.62 -4.96 -8.26
N ASP A 43 -21.93 -5.85 -9.20
CA ASP A 43 -23.24 -5.93 -9.83
C ASP A 43 -24.31 -6.42 -8.84
N ILE A 44 -24.00 -7.45 -8.05
CA ILE A 44 -24.91 -7.99 -7.04
C ILE A 44 -25.11 -6.97 -5.92
N PHE A 45 -24.04 -6.27 -5.51
CA PHE A 45 -24.12 -5.20 -4.53
C PHE A 45 -24.99 -4.06 -5.02
N ALA A 46 -24.79 -3.59 -6.27
CA ALA A 46 -25.60 -2.56 -6.87
C ALA A 46 -27.08 -2.96 -6.97
N LEU A 47 -27.36 -4.19 -7.45
CA LEU A 47 -28.72 -4.72 -7.51
C LEU A 47 -29.38 -4.81 -6.14
N SER A 48 -28.66 -5.24 -5.12
CA SER A 48 -29.18 -5.34 -3.74
C SER A 48 -29.51 -3.98 -3.16
N CYS A 49 -28.72 -2.95 -3.45
CA CYS A 49 -29.03 -1.57 -3.05
C CYS A 49 -30.27 -1.03 -3.76
N PHE A 50 -30.51 -1.41 -5.01
CA PHE A 50 -31.71 -0.99 -5.76
C PHE A 50 -33.00 -1.67 -5.30
N HIS A 51 -32.92 -2.89 -4.78
CA HIS A 51 -34.11 -3.69 -4.40
C HIS A 51 -34.55 -3.50 -2.95
N GLU A 52 -34.02 -2.55 -2.22
CA GLU A 52 -34.35 -2.25 -0.80
C GLU A 52 -34.24 -3.45 0.17
N GLU A 53 -33.90 -4.65 -0.33
CA GLU A 53 -33.72 -5.84 0.50
C GLU A 53 -32.50 -5.77 1.39
N PHE A 54 -31.50 -4.97 0.97
CA PHE A 54 -30.31 -4.64 1.73
C PHE A 54 -30.21 -3.11 1.85
N SER A 55 -30.97 -2.54 2.75
CA SER A 55 -30.88 -1.10 3.05
C SER A 55 -29.55 -0.70 3.73
N ASP A 56 -28.76 -1.67 4.17
CA ASP A 56 -27.49 -1.50 4.82
C ASP A 56 -26.36 -2.15 4.02
N PRO A 57 -25.53 -1.38 3.28
CA PRO A 57 -24.38 -1.89 2.55
C PRO A 57 -23.36 -2.65 3.42
N GLU A 58 -23.27 -2.28 4.69
CA GLU A 58 -22.39 -2.91 5.66
C GLU A 58 -22.86 -4.32 6.01
N ALA A 59 -24.17 -4.51 6.20
CA ALA A 59 -24.74 -5.83 6.45
C ALA A 59 -24.48 -6.78 5.27
N PHE A 60 -24.56 -6.28 4.05
CA PHE A 60 -24.23 -7.05 2.85
C PHE A 60 -22.76 -7.49 2.80
N GLN A 61 -21.83 -6.56 3.07
CA GLN A 61 -20.40 -6.89 3.11
C GLN A 61 -20.07 -7.93 4.18
N LYS A 62 -20.67 -7.84 5.36
CA LYS A 62 -20.52 -8.83 6.43
C LYS A 62 -20.97 -10.22 6.02
N TYR A 63 -22.04 -10.30 5.27
CA TYR A 63 -22.59 -11.58 4.85
C TYR A 63 -21.67 -12.30 3.85
N TYR A 64 -21.00 -11.57 2.97
CA TYR A 64 -20.21 -12.14 1.89
C TYR A 64 -18.70 -12.11 2.07
N ASN A 65 -18.18 -11.45 3.11
CA ASN A 65 -16.76 -11.37 3.33
C ASN A 65 -16.37 -11.49 4.79
N ASN A 66 -15.70 -12.60 5.11
CA ASN A 66 -15.23 -12.88 6.47
C ASN A 66 -14.24 -11.84 7.00
N ASN A 67 -13.49 -11.16 6.14
CA ASN A 67 -12.56 -10.13 6.55
C ASN A 67 -13.25 -8.91 7.18
N THR A 68 -14.49 -8.58 6.79
CA THR A 68 -15.27 -7.53 7.45
C THR A 68 -15.55 -7.89 8.91
N VAL A 69 -16.00 -9.11 9.15
CA VAL A 69 -16.28 -9.60 10.53
C VAL A 69 -15.02 -9.66 11.38
N LEU A 70 -13.89 -10.05 10.78
CA LEU A 70 -12.60 -10.08 11.47
C LEU A 70 -12.12 -8.67 11.82
N ALA A 71 -12.32 -7.70 10.92
CA ALA A 71 -11.98 -6.30 11.17
C ALA A 71 -12.78 -5.73 12.34
N GLU A 72 -14.11 -5.86 12.32
CA GLU A 72 -14.99 -5.36 13.39
C GLU A 72 -14.68 -5.94 14.76
N LYS A 73 -14.35 -7.21 14.80
CA LYS A 73 -14.01 -7.90 16.06
C LYS A 73 -12.56 -7.72 16.45
N ASN A 74 -11.77 -7.02 15.65
CA ASN A 74 -10.31 -6.92 15.79
C ASN A 74 -9.66 -8.28 16.07
N ARG A 75 -10.04 -9.30 15.31
CA ARG A 75 -9.56 -10.69 15.47
C ARG A 75 -8.69 -11.08 14.29
N LEU A 76 -7.68 -11.87 14.56
CA LEU A 76 -6.85 -12.51 13.55
C LEU A 76 -7.01 -14.03 13.71
N PHE A 77 -7.09 -14.71 12.59
CA PHE A 77 -7.00 -16.17 12.58
C PHE A 77 -5.53 -16.60 12.63
N ASP A 78 -5.28 -17.67 13.36
CA ASP A 78 -4.01 -18.40 13.30
C ASP A 78 -4.01 -19.26 12.02
N GLY A 79 -3.59 -18.63 10.95
CA GLY A 79 -3.68 -19.17 9.59
C GLY A 79 -4.13 -18.06 8.67
N ALA A 80 -3.17 -17.43 7.96
CA ALA A 80 -3.45 -16.34 7.05
C ALA A 80 -4.56 -16.73 6.08
N LEU A 81 -5.65 -15.98 6.12
CA LEU A 81 -6.59 -16.00 5.01
C LEU A 81 -5.81 -15.58 3.75
N PRO A 82 -5.96 -16.28 2.62
CA PRO A 82 -5.18 -16.01 1.40
C PRO A 82 -5.37 -14.60 0.85
N THR A 83 -6.29 -13.84 1.42
CA THR A 83 -6.72 -12.51 0.98
C THR A 83 -6.38 -11.40 1.95
N THR A 84 -5.52 -11.64 2.95
CA THR A 84 -5.06 -10.60 3.85
C THR A 84 -3.87 -9.83 3.28
N ALA A 85 -3.76 -8.56 3.65
CA ALA A 85 -2.56 -7.75 3.44
C ALA A 85 -1.73 -7.69 4.74
N TYR A 86 -0.77 -6.76 4.81
CA TYR A 86 0.11 -6.62 5.96
C TYR A 86 0.24 -5.17 6.41
N HIS A 87 0.30 -4.96 7.72
CA HIS A 87 0.96 -3.81 8.30
C HIS A 87 2.39 -4.22 8.66
N MET A 88 3.38 -3.41 8.30
CA MET A 88 4.77 -3.71 8.60
C MET A 88 5.60 -2.43 8.75
N ASP A 89 6.72 -2.52 9.46
CA ASP A 89 7.72 -1.47 9.44
C ASP A 89 8.50 -1.56 8.10
N ALA A 90 8.28 -0.58 7.22
CA ALA A 90 8.88 -0.56 5.90
C ALA A 90 10.41 -0.46 5.93
N VAL A 91 10.99 0.19 6.96
CA VAL A 91 12.45 0.30 7.12
C VAL A 91 13.03 -1.05 7.51
N LYS A 92 12.41 -1.73 8.47
CA LYS A 92 12.82 -3.08 8.86
C LYS A 92 12.68 -4.07 7.71
N PHE A 93 11.61 -3.96 6.93
CA PHE A 93 11.41 -4.79 5.74
C PHE A 93 12.48 -4.54 4.68
N GLY A 94 12.82 -3.28 4.39
CA GLY A 94 13.89 -2.94 3.46
C GLY A 94 15.25 -3.47 3.91
N ASN A 95 15.58 -3.36 5.19
CA ASN A 95 16.78 -3.93 5.76
C ASN A 95 16.82 -5.45 5.66
N TRP A 96 15.71 -6.11 5.96
CA TRP A 96 15.60 -7.57 5.82
C TRP A 96 15.77 -8.00 4.36
N LEU A 97 15.16 -7.29 3.40
CA LEU A 97 15.38 -7.57 1.97
C LEU A 97 16.86 -7.47 1.61
N ARG A 98 17.54 -6.42 2.03
CA ARG A 98 18.97 -6.21 1.73
C ARG A 98 19.85 -7.28 2.36
N GLU A 99 19.70 -7.53 3.66
CA GLU A 99 20.66 -8.30 4.46
C GLU A 99 20.40 -9.81 4.47
N VAL A 100 19.15 -10.21 4.21
CA VAL A 100 18.75 -11.61 4.28
C VAL A 100 18.37 -12.13 2.90
N TYR A 101 17.36 -11.52 2.25
CA TYR A 101 16.83 -12.06 1.01
C TYR A 101 17.72 -11.83 -0.21
N CYS A 102 18.26 -10.62 -0.34
CA CYS A 102 19.09 -10.21 -1.46
C CYS A 102 20.61 -10.46 -1.24
N LYS A 103 20.99 -10.80 -0.01
CA LYS A 103 22.37 -11.12 0.32
C LYS A 103 22.94 -12.17 -0.66
N ASP A 104 24.13 -11.90 -1.17
CA ASP A 104 24.82 -12.75 -2.14
C ASP A 104 24.12 -12.93 -3.51
N LYS A 105 22.96 -12.31 -3.72
CA LYS A 105 22.21 -12.38 -4.99
C LYS A 105 22.35 -11.12 -5.82
N ILE A 106 22.51 -9.97 -5.17
CA ILE A 106 22.65 -8.66 -5.82
C ILE A 106 23.82 -7.91 -5.20
N LYS A 107 24.45 -7.04 -6.00
CA LYS A 107 25.47 -6.13 -5.52
C LYS A 107 24.81 -4.86 -4.99
N CYS A 108 24.87 -4.64 -3.68
CA CYS A 108 24.44 -3.39 -3.06
C CYS A 108 25.60 -2.41 -2.99
N ILE A 109 25.42 -1.21 -3.53
CA ILE A 109 26.40 -0.12 -3.47
C ILE A 109 25.75 1.02 -2.69
N GLU A 110 26.34 1.38 -1.56
CA GLU A 110 25.93 2.55 -0.80
C GLU A 110 26.68 3.78 -1.31
N GLY A 111 25.94 4.80 -1.72
CA GLY A 111 26.54 6.01 -2.23
C GLY A 111 25.48 7.03 -2.61
N LYS A 112 25.90 8.27 -2.72
CA LYS A 112 25.05 9.36 -3.19
C LYS A 112 25.43 9.68 -4.63
N VAL A 113 24.42 9.67 -5.51
CA VAL A 113 24.60 10.02 -6.92
C VAL A 113 24.94 11.50 -7.02
N GLY A 114 26.11 11.80 -7.62
CA GLY A 114 26.57 13.14 -7.86
C GLY A 114 26.32 13.61 -9.29
N VAL A 115 26.70 12.78 -10.28
CA VAL A 115 26.54 13.12 -11.71
C VAL A 115 25.85 11.97 -12.44
N ILE A 116 24.98 12.32 -13.37
CA ILE A 116 24.29 11.38 -14.27
C ILE A 116 24.68 11.74 -15.69
N HIS A 117 25.33 10.81 -16.39
CA HIS A 117 25.66 10.98 -17.79
C HIS A 117 24.56 10.40 -18.68
N THR A 118 24.12 11.19 -19.64
CA THR A 118 23.07 10.81 -20.60
C THR A 118 23.52 11.06 -22.03
N ASP A 119 22.96 10.31 -22.97
CA ASP A 119 23.07 10.54 -24.39
C ASP A 119 21.70 10.38 -25.08
N GLU A 120 21.70 10.24 -26.40
CA GLU A 120 20.48 10.06 -27.20
C GLU A 120 19.69 8.76 -26.87
N ASN A 121 20.33 7.77 -26.26
CA ASN A 121 19.73 6.50 -25.89
C ASN A 121 19.27 6.46 -24.41
N GLY A 122 19.54 7.50 -23.63
CA GLY A 122 19.14 7.61 -22.25
C GLY A 122 20.29 7.72 -21.26
N VAL A 123 20.12 7.15 -20.05
CA VAL A 123 21.15 7.16 -19.00
C VAL A 123 22.28 6.20 -19.36
N GLN A 124 23.51 6.71 -19.39
CA GLN A 124 24.71 5.93 -19.70
C GLN A 124 25.44 5.47 -18.43
N SER A 125 25.60 6.38 -17.48
CA SER A 125 26.27 6.05 -16.22
C SER A 125 25.82 6.96 -15.07
N LEU A 126 26.01 6.44 -13.86
CA LEU A 126 25.86 7.19 -12.62
C LEU A 126 27.24 7.33 -11.98
N VAL A 127 27.63 8.55 -11.63
CA VAL A 127 28.86 8.79 -10.87
C VAL A 127 28.48 9.18 -9.46
N LEU A 128 28.95 8.43 -8.49
CA LEU A 128 28.73 8.71 -7.07
C LEU A 128 29.65 9.86 -6.60
N GLU A 129 29.31 10.52 -5.49
CA GLU A 129 30.13 11.62 -4.94
C GLU A 129 31.56 11.19 -4.57
N ASP A 130 31.78 9.90 -4.32
CA ASP A 130 33.11 9.33 -4.08
C ASP A 130 33.90 9.04 -5.37
N GLY A 131 33.34 9.33 -6.54
CA GLY A 131 33.93 9.11 -7.84
C GLY A 131 33.71 7.72 -8.44
N HIS A 132 33.02 6.81 -7.75
CA HIS A 132 32.69 5.49 -8.29
C HIS A 132 31.66 5.61 -9.43
N THR A 133 31.96 5.00 -10.58
CA THR A 133 31.07 4.99 -11.75
C THR A 133 30.30 3.67 -11.82
N ILE A 134 29.00 3.77 -12.08
CA ILE A 134 28.08 2.64 -12.23
C ILE A 134 27.49 2.70 -13.65
N GLU A 135 27.65 1.61 -14.39
CA GLU A 135 27.08 1.41 -15.71
C GLU A 135 26.14 0.20 -15.70
N ALA A 136 25.04 0.28 -16.43
CA ALA A 136 24.04 -0.77 -16.57
C ALA A 136 23.28 -0.66 -17.89
N ASP A 137 22.69 -1.75 -18.33
CA ASP A 137 21.83 -1.80 -19.53
C ASP A 137 20.44 -1.22 -19.25
N LEU A 138 20.01 -1.20 -17.98
CA LEU A 138 18.72 -0.66 -17.54
C LEU A 138 18.87 0.02 -16.19
N TYR A 139 18.27 1.19 -16.06
CA TYR A 139 18.18 1.95 -14.81
C TYR A 139 16.74 2.06 -14.34
N VAL A 140 16.50 1.77 -13.07
CA VAL A 140 15.19 1.92 -12.42
C VAL A 140 15.25 3.05 -11.41
N ASP A 141 14.53 4.14 -11.67
CA ASP A 141 14.50 5.31 -10.79
C ASP A 141 13.57 5.10 -9.60
N CYS A 142 14.14 4.77 -8.45
CA CYS A 142 13.44 4.66 -7.17
C CYS A 142 13.75 5.83 -6.23
N THR A 143 14.11 6.99 -6.73
CA THR A 143 14.51 8.16 -5.92
C THR A 143 13.33 8.96 -5.36
N GLY A 144 12.11 8.45 -5.53
CA GLY A 144 10.86 9.05 -5.04
C GLY A 144 10.55 10.37 -5.75
N PHE A 145 10.02 11.33 -5.01
CA PHE A 145 9.63 12.63 -5.57
C PHE A 145 10.80 13.48 -6.11
N LYS A 146 12.03 13.04 -5.92
CA LYS A 146 13.20 13.73 -6.51
C LYS A 146 13.36 13.40 -7.98
N SER A 147 12.89 12.22 -8.41
CA SER A 147 12.90 11.76 -9.80
C SER A 147 14.23 12.08 -10.51
N LEU A 148 15.35 11.62 -9.91
CA LEU A 148 16.69 12.05 -10.31
C LEU A 148 17.03 11.67 -11.75
N LEU A 149 16.54 10.54 -12.22
CA LEU A 149 16.80 10.08 -13.59
C LEU A 149 15.78 10.62 -14.57
N LEU A 150 14.47 10.45 -14.29
CA LEU A 150 13.42 10.80 -15.24
C LEU A 150 13.27 12.31 -15.43
N GLU A 151 13.00 13.06 -14.36
CA GLU A 151 12.86 14.51 -14.47
C GLU A 151 14.23 15.20 -14.47
N GLY A 152 15.10 14.80 -13.53
CA GLY A 152 16.37 15.48 -13.31
C GLY A 152 17.36 15.35 -14.47
N ALA A 153 17.58 14.14 -14.97
CA ALA A 153 18.59 13.88 -16.01
C ALA A 153 18.01 13.81 -17.41
N LEU A 154 16.84 13.21 -17.58
CA LEU A 154 16.22 13.02 -18.90
C LEU A 154 15.22 14.14 -19.26
N GLY A 155 14.89 15.02 -18.33
CA GLY A 155 14.00 16.16 -18.57
C GLY A 155 12.55 15.78 -18.88
N VAL A 156 12.10 14.61 -18.43
CA VAL A 156 10.70 14.20 -18.60
C VAL A 156 9.82 15.05 -17.69
N GLU A 157 8.82 15.70 -18.28
CA GLU A 157 7.91 16.55 -17.52
C GLU A 157 6.97 15.74 -16.64
N PHE A 158 6.74 16.22 -15.41
CA PHE A 158 5.75 15.66 -14.50
C PHE A 158 4.34 16.04 -14.95
N ASN A 159 3.49 15.03 -15.21
CA ASN A 159 2.07 15.26 -15.52
C ASN A 159 1.27 15.38 -14.21
N GLN A 160 0.80 16.57 -13.93
CA GLN A 160 -0.03 16.83 -12.75
C GLN A 160 -1.49 16.43 -13.00
N PHE A 161 -2.09 15.74 -12.03
CA PHE A 161 -3.52 15.43 -12.04
C PHE A 161 -4.31 16.64 -11.51
N GLU A 162 -4.84 17.47 -12.40
CA GLU A 162 -5.57 18.69 -12.04
C GLU A 162 -6.92 18.44 -11.36
N ASN A 163 -7.49 17.26 -11.57
CA ASN A 163 -8.79 16.86 -11.01
C ASN A 163 -8.70 16.23 -9.62
N LEU A 164 -7.51 16.07 -9.05
CA LEU A 164 -7.33 15.57 -7.69
C LEU A 164 -7.23 16.73 -6.71
N ILE A 165 -8.09 16.71 -5.69
CA ILE A 165 -8.14 17.74 -4.65
C ILE A 165 -6.90 17.70 -3.75
N ASN A 166 -6.44 16.49 -3.42
CA ASN A 166 -5.31 16.28 -2.53
C ASN A 166 -4.01 16.13 -3.34
N ASN A 167 -3.05 17.01 -3.09
CA ASN A 167 -1.75 16.99 -3.76
C ASN A 167 -0.56 16.91 -2.78
N ARG A 168 -0.82 16.78 -1.48
CA ARG A 168 0.21 16.68 -0.44
C ARG A 168 -0.21 15.72 0.65
N ALA A 169 0.77 15.05 1.24
CA ALA A 169 0.59 14.23 2.43
C ALA A 169 1.70 14.52 3.44
N VAL A 170 1.37 14.40 4.71
CA VAL A 170 2.35 14.44 5.81
C VAL A 170 2.29 13.09 6.50
N ALA A 171 3.43 12.42 6.58
CA ALA A 171 3.57 11.16 7.29
C ALA A 171 4.27 11.42 8.64
N ALA A 172 3.72 10.88 9.72
CA ALA A 172 4.31 10.94 11.04
C ALA A 172 4.21 9.56 11.72
N ARG A 173 5.21 9.23 12.53
CA ARG A 173 5.15 8.05 13.42
C ARG A 173 4.63 8.50 14.77
N VAL A 174 3.48 7.95 15.15
CA VAL A 174 2.87 8.15 16.46
C VAL A 174 2.98 6.85 17.23
N PRO A 175 3.71 6.82 18.37
CA PRO A 175 3.81 5.61 19.17
C PRO A 175 2.46 5.31 19.82
N TYR A 176 2.16 4.01 20.00
CA TYR A 176 1.03 3.60 20.81
C TYR A 176 1.25 3.98 22.27
N ALA A 177 0.23 4.48 22.94
CA ALA A 177 0.21 4.59 24.40
C ALA A 177 -0.01 3.21 25.04
N ASN A 178 -0.96 2.45 24.49
CA ASN A 178 -1.18 1.04 24.82
C ASN A 178 -1.37 0.24 23.53
N ARG A 179 -0.33 -0.49 23.12
CA ARG A 179 -0.35 -1.25 21.87
C ARG A 179 -1.44 -2.32 21.83
N GLU A 180 -1.75 -2.96 22.94
CA GLU A 180 -2.74 -4.06 22.99
C GLU A 180 -4.17 -3.54 22.74
N GLU A 181 -4.45 -2.32 23.17
CA GLU A 181 -5.76 -1.69 23.01
C GLU A 181 -5.90 -0.93 21.69
N GLU A 182 -4.82 -0.27 21.25
CA GLU A 182 -4.85 0.63 20.09
C GLU A 182 -4.54 -0.07 18.76
N MET A 183 -3.90 -1.25 18.80
CA MET A 183 -3.55 -1.97 17.60
C MET A 183 -4.78 -2.60 16.96
N ILE A 184 -5.09 -2.19 15.75
CA ILE A 184 -6.19 -2.72 14.95
C ILE A 184 -5.66 -3.50 13.75
N ASN A 185 -6.44 -4.45 13.27
CA ASN A 185 -6.10 -5.30 12.13
C ASN A 185 -6.58 -4.76 10.77
N TYR A 186 -6.79 -3.46 10.68
CA TYR A 186 -7.15 -2.76 9.45
C TYR A 186 -6.50 -1.37 9.40
N THR A 187 -6.42 -0.77 8.21
CA THR A 187 -6.03 0.64 8.09
C THR A 187 -7.26 1.50 8.30
N ASN A 188 -7.21 2.45 9.22
CA ASN A 188 -8.33 3.36 9.45
C ASN A 188 -8.12 4.70 8.72
N CYS A 189 -9.14 5.13 7.99
CA CYS A 189 -9.21 6.41 7.29
C CYS A 189 -10.30 7.26 7.93
N TYR A 190 -9.98 8.50 8.24
CA TYR A 190 -10.90 9.49 8.83
C TYR A 190 -11.14 10.63 7.86
N VAL A 191 -12.35 11.19 7.89
CA VAL A 191 -12.70 12.47 7.26
C VAL A 191 -13.16 13.44 8.30
#